data_bfc649fae5d7deffd005fa01d78ade62
#
_entry.id   bfc649fae5d7deffd005fa01d78ade62
#
_cell.length_a   1.000
_cell.length_b   1.000
_cell.length_c   1.000
_cell.angle_alpha   90.00
_cell.angle_beta   90.00
_cell.angle_gamma   90.00
#
_symmetry.space_group_name_H-M   'P 1'
#
loop_
_entity.id
_entity.type
_entity.pdbx_description
1 polymer ?
#
loop_
_entity_poly.entity_id
_entity_poly.type
_entity_poly.pdbx_seq_one_letter_code
_entity_poly.pdbx_strand_id
1 'polypeptide(L)'
;MNNMADARPIARSSGCSVFQFRNETGDGTMTVYEVFPGVELIYNDFHMNCYDSDYKPEADLFCIDHCREGRLEYPAKSDAYSYVEAGDLKFDRRLTHTGKFDMPLSHYHGITVAVDMKIAEHSIHEQIKDFPVDLRELQKKFCKDAHPAVIHNAGSMEHIFGELYAVPQNIKIPYFRIKILELFLYMYALELPKVPTEKPYFYRTQVEKTKAIKEFLAEHKQENYTQEQLAEKFDIPITAMKNCFKSVYGMPIGSWLMQYRMNYAAEILIANRDISITELAGEVGYDSPSKFAIAFRKIMGMLPTEYRSRKTSCLIGTKRTARSGKTK
;
A
#
# COMPACT_ATOMS: atom_id res chain seq x y z
N MET A 1 13.48 -12.50 -11.72
CA MET A 1 13.08 -12.54 -10.29
C MET A 1 13.52 -13.78 -9.50
N ASN A 2 14.60 -14.46 -9.85
CA ASN A 2 14.99 -15.71 -9.17
C ASN A 2 15.80 -15.54 -7.86
N ASN A 3 15.97 -14.33 -7.34
CA ASN A 3 16.84 -14.04 -6.19
C ASN A 3 16.14 -13.26 -5.06
N MET A 4 14.92 -13.64 -4.69
CA MET A 4 14.28 -13.15 -3.46
C MET A 4 14.27 -14.30 -2.45
N ALA A 5 15.13 -14.26 -1.41
CA ALA A 5 15.33 -15.36 -0.47
C ALA A 5 14.06 -15.78 0.29
N ASP A 6 13.13 -14.84 0.51
CA ASP A 6 11.88 -15.08 1.26
C ASP A 6 10.63 -15.27 0.37
N ALA A 7 10.78 -15.18 -0.95
CA ALA A 7 9.67 -15.38 -1.89
C ALA A 7 9.47 -16.86 -2.19
N ARG A 8 8.35 -17.44 -1.76
CA ARG A 8 7.98 -18.82 -2.11
C ARG A 8 7.12 -18.82 -3.36
N PRO A 9 7.55 -19.46 -4.46
CA PRO A 9 6.67 -19.68 -5.60
C PRO A 9 5.56 -20.65 -5.18
N ILE A 10 4.30 -20.21 -5.30
CA ILE A 10 3.11 -21.02 -4.93
C ILE A 10 2.32 -21.48 -6.13
N ALA A 11 2.42 -20.79 -7.27
CA ALA A 11 1.79 -21.19 -8.51
C ALA A 11 2.61 -20.73 -9.72
N ARG A 12 2.62 -21.52 -10.78
CA ARG A 12 3.23 -21.18 -12.06
C ARG A 12 2.39 -21.74 -13.22
N SER A 13 2.09 -20.91 -14.19
CA SER A 13 1.43 -21.27 -15.43
C SER A 13 2.14 -20.59 -16.61
N SER A 14 1.75 -20.85 -17.83
CA SER A 14 2.33 -20.19 -19.00
C SER A 14 2.10 -18.68 -18.92
N GLY A 15 3.21 -17.93 -18.71
CA GLY A 15 3.21 -16.45 -18.63
C GLY A 15 2.71 -15.85 -17.31
N CYS A 16 2.46 -16.66 -16.26
CA CYS A 16 2.06 -16.17 -14.94
C CYS A 16 2.76 -16.95 -13.82
N SER A 17 3.32 -16.23 -12.87
CA SER A 17 3.91 -16.79 -11.64
C SER A 17 3.38 -16.07 -10.42
N VAL A 18 3.10 -16.81 -9.34
CA VAL A 18 2.64 -16.23 -8.06
C VAL A 18 3.65 -16.56 -6.98
N PHE A 19 4.07 -15.54 -6.25
CA PHE A 19 5.00 -15.64 -5.14
C PHE A 19 4.30 -15.23 -3.85
N GLN A 20 4.53 -15.98 -2.78
CA GLN A 20 4.06 -15.64 -1.44
C GLN A 20 5.22 -15.18 -0.59
N PHE A 21 4.95 -14.16 0.20
CA PHE A 21 5.84 -13.58 1.20
C PHE A 21 5.19 -13.75 2.57
N ARG A 22 5.97 -14.04 3.59
CA ARG A 22 5.46 -14.17 4.95
C ARG A 22 6.54 -13.86 5.97
N ASN A 23 6.19 -13.03 6.96
CA ASN A 23 7.01 -12.77 8.13
C ASN A 23 6.14 -12.65 9.39
N GLU A 24 6.73 -12.27 10.52
CA GLU A 24 6.02 -12.11 11.80
C GLU A 24 4.96 -10.99 11.77
N THR A 25 5.04 -10.05 10.82
CA THR A 25 4.14 -8.90 10.73
C THR A 25 2.96 -9.10 9.78
N GLY A 26 2.94 -10.20 9.03
CA GLY A 26 1.87 -10.52 8.10
C GLY A 26 2.31 -11.32 6.87
N ASP A 27 1.51 -11.26 5.83
CA ASP A 27 1.75 -11.94 4.57
C ASP A 27 1.43 -11.07 3.36
N GLY A 28 1.88 -11.52 2.19
CA GLY A 28 1.63 -10.84 0.94
C GLY A 28 1.83 -11.74 -0.26
N THR A 29 1.35 -11.30 -1.40
CA THR A 29 1.53 -11.99 -2.68
C THR A 29 2.00 -11.03 -3.77
N MET A 30 2.83 -11.56 -4.67
CA MET A 30 3.16 -10.93 -5.94
C MET A 30 2.71 -11.86 -7.07
N THR A 31 1.84 -11.34 -7.95
CA THR A 31 1.42 -12.05 -9.16
C THR A 31 2.09 -11.41 -10.37
N VAL A 32 2.98 -12.14 -11.01
CA VAL A 32 3.83 -11.66 -12.09
C VAL A 32 3.30 -12.21 -13.42
N TYR A 33 3.04 -11.34 -14.37
CA TYR A 33 2.68 -11.66 -15.75
C TYR A 33 3.79 -11.20 -16.69
N GLU A 34 4.31 -12.11 -17.50
CA GLU A 34 5.18 -11.76 -18.62
C GLU A 34 4.32 -11.23 -19.76
N VAL A 35 4.43 -9.94 -20.06
CA VAL A 35 3.57 -9.27 -21.06
C VAL A 35 4.26 -9.19 -22.42
N PHE A 36 5.52 -8.75 -22.41
CA PHE A 36 6.45 -8.84 -23.54
C PHE A 36 7.76 -9.45 -23.05
N PRO A 37 8.60 -10.01 -23.94
CA PRO A 37 9.94 -10.37 -23.52
C PRO A 37 10.65 -9.17 -22.88
N GLY A 38 11.07 -9.32 -21.61
CA GLY A 38 11.68 -8.25 -20.82
C GLY A 38 10.71 -7.24 -20.22
N VAL A 39 9.38 -7.42 -20.33
CA VAL A 39 8.39 -6.58 -19.66
C VAL A 39 7.45 -7.43 -18.82
N GLU A 40 7.46 -7.21 -17.52
CA GLU A 40 6.59 -7.86 -16.55
C GLU A 40 5.57 -6.89 -15.96
N LEU A 41 4.32 -7.32 -15.81
CA LEU A 41 3.28 -6.66 -15.04
C LEU A 41 3.08 -7.43 -13.74
N ILE A 42 3.24 -6.74 -12.61
CA ILE A 42 3.26 -7.36 -11.28
C ILE A 42 2.17 -6.74 -10.43
N TYR A 43 1.25 -7.57 -9.93
CA TYR A 43 0.32 -7.16 -8.87
C TYR A 43 0.95 -7.42 -7.52
N ASN A 44 1.02 -6.39 -6.72
CA ASN A 44 1.51 -6.43 -5.35
C ASN A 44 0.31 -6.35 -4.40
N ASP A 45 0.19 -7.31 -3.49
CA ASP A 45 -0.88 -7.40 -2.51
C ASP A 45 -0.26 -7.82 -1.17
N PHE A 46 0.08 -6.84 -0.35
CA PHE A 46 0.78 -7.04 0.93
C PHE A 46 -0.10 -6.59 2.09
N HIS A 47 -0.26 -7.47 3.07
CA HIS A 47 -0.94 -7.25 4.35
C HIS A 47 0.05 -7.50 5.48
N MET A 48 1.04 -6.61 5.63
CA MET A 48 2.12 -6.70 6.61
C MET A 48 2.62 -5.30 6.98
N ASN A 49 3.34 -5.20 8.10
CA ASN A 49 3.89 -3.91 8.54
C ASN A 49 5.20 -3.57 7.83
N CYS A 50 6.01 -4.58 7.54
CA CYS A 50 7.29 -4.38 6.88
C CYS A 50 7.73 -5.64 6.14
N TYR A 51 8.68 -5.44 5.23
CA TYR A 51 9.35 -6.49 4.49
C TYR A 51 10.83 -6.12 4.33
N ASP A 52 11.73 -7.07 4.60
CA ASP A 52 13.15 -6.92 4.31
C ASP A 52 13.46 -7.51 2.94
N SER A 53 14.00 -6.69 2.05
CA SER A 53 14.37 -7.10 0.70
C SER A 53 15.89 -7.26 0.59
N ASP A 54 16.33 -8.40 0.08
CA ASP A 54 17.69 -8.64 -0.35
C ASP A 54 17.85 -8.60 -1.89
N TYR A 55 16.79 -8.17 -2.57
CA TYR A 55 16.74 -8.15 -4.03
C TYR A 55 17.78 -7.21 -4.63
N LYS A 56 18.69 -7.80 -5.41
CA LYS A 56 19.69 -7.08 -6.20
C LYS A 56 19.47 -7.46 -7.67
N PRO A 57 18.96 -6.55 -8.50
CA PRO A 57 18.77 -6.85 -9.90
C PRO A 57 20.14 -7.05 -10.60
N GLU A 58 20.24 -8.08 -11.40
CA GLU A 58 21.37 -8.29 -12.32
C GLU A 58 21.18 -7.52 -13.64
N ALA A 59 19.94 -7.13 -13.92
CA ALA A 59 19.55 -6.41 -15.13
C ALA A 59 19.45 -4.90 -14.91
N ASP A 60 19.59 -4.13 -15.98
CA ASP A 60 19.27 -2.71 -15.99
C ASP A 60 17.74 -2.55 -16.08
N LEU A 61 17.13 -2.32 -14.93
CA LEU A 61 15.68 -2.24 -14.81
C LEU A 61 15.18 -0.79 -14.93
N PHE A 62 13.99 -0.67 -15.49
CA PHE A 62 13.13 0.50 -15.35
C PHE A 62 11.81 0.05 -14.76
N CYS A 63 11.51 0.48 -13.54
CA CYS A 63 10.31 0.10 -12.81
C CYS A 63 9.38 1.28 -12.64
N ILE A 64 8.09 1.04 -12.88
CA ILE A 64 6.99 1.99 -12.73
C ILE A 64 6.03 1.37 -11.73
N ASP A 65 5.97 1.93 -10.52
CA ASP A 65 5.10 1.46 -9.45
C ASP A 65 3.90 2.40 -9.30
N HIS A 66 2.70 1.89 -9.44
CA HIS A 66 1.47 2.57 -9.10
C HIS A 66 0.95 2.06 -7.76
N CYS A 67 0.74 2.97 -6.81
CA CYS A 67 0.09 2.64 -5.54
C CYS A 67 -1.42 2.82 -5.67
N ARG A 68 -2.19 1.75 -5.50
CA ARG A 68 -3.65 1.79 -5.47
C ARG A 68 -4.19 2.09 -4.09
N GLU A 69 -3.68 1.37 -3.10
CA GLU A 69 -4.12 1.46 -1.71
C GLU A 69 -2.94 1.25 -0.77
N GLY A 70 -3.04 1.82 0.42
CA GLY A 70 -1.99 1.69 1.41
C GLY A 70 -0.91 2.75 1.29
N ARG A 71 0.26 2.42 1.82
CA ARG A 71 1.41 3.32 1.84
C ARG A 71 2.70 2.54 1.94
N LEU A 72 3.71 2.96 1.18
CA LEU A 72 5.05 2.39 1.22
C LEU A 72 6.06 3.46 1.60
N GLU A 73 6.84 3.20 2.65
CA GLU A 73 8.00 4.01 3.03
C GLU A 73 9.23 3.55 2.24
N TYR A 74 10.01 4.49 1.74
CA TYR A 74 11.28 4.20 1.08
C TYR A 74 12.36 5.21 1.49
N PRO A 75 13.64 4.80 1.49
CA PRO A 75 14.74 5.70 1.79
C PRO A 75 14.83 6.84 0.77
N ALA A 76 14.91 8.08 1.26
CA ALA A 76 15.19 9.27 0.47
C ALA A 76 16.66 9.70 0.64
N LYS A 77 17.02 10.87 0.09
CA LYS A 77 18.36 11.44 0.27
C LYS A 77 18.58 11.83 1.74
N SER A 78 19.83 11.75 2.22
CA SER A 78 20.29 12.35 3.48
C SER A 78 19.59 11.84 4.74
N ASP A 79 19.57 10.52 4.97
CA ASP A 79 19.00 9.89 6.19
C ASP A 79 17.54 10.32 6.45
N ALA A 80 16.76 10.36 5.38
CA ALA A 80 15.36 10.73 5.40
C ALA A 80 14.50 9.65 4.74
N TYR A 81 13.20 9.69 5.01
CA TYR A 81 12.21 8.83 4.38
C TYR A 81 11.22 9.65 3.54
N SER A 82 10.77 9.04 2.48
CA SER A 82 9.64 9.48 1.65
C SER A 82 8.61 8.37 1.54
N TYR A 83 7.42 8.75 1.09
CA TYR A 83 6.27 7.85 1.04
C TYR A 83 5.63 7.86 -0.34
N VAL A 84 5.25 6.66 -0.78
CA VAL A 84 4.32 6.47 -1.91
C VAL A 84 2.94 6.22 -1.33
N GLU A 85 1.95 6.95 -1.79
CA GLU A 85 0.56 6.84 -1.33
C GLU A 85 -0.40 6.58 -2.50
N ALA A 86 -1.66 6.29 -2.20
CA ALA A 86 -2.65 5.99 -3.24
C ALA A 86 -2.73 7.08 -4.32
N GLY A 87 -2.68 6.69 -5.58
CA GLY A 87 -2.63 7.56 -6.76
C GLY A 87 -1.23 8.04 -7.16
N ASP A 88 -0.18 7.68 -6.41
CA ASP A 88 1.20 8.04 -6.74
C ASP A 88 1.80 7.04 -7.74
N LEU A 89 2.66 7.58 -8.63
CA LEU A 89 3.56 6.79 -9.48
C LEU A 89 5.00 6.98 -9.03
N LYS A 90 5.67 5.88 -8.73
CA LYS A 90 7.10 5.85 -8.39
C LYS A 90 7.89 5.22 -9.54
N PHE A 91 8.99 5.85 -9.88
CA PHE A 91 9.91 5.41 -10.94
C PHE A 91 11.27 5.15 -10.33
N ASP A 92 11.84 3.98 -10.56
CA ASP A 92 13.20 3.69 -10.16
C ASP A 92 13.86 2.58 -11.00
N ARG A 93 15.17 2.40 -10.79
CA ARG A 93 15.98 1.35 -11.43
C ARG A 93 16.28 0.18 -10.49
N ARG A 94 15.68 0.13 -9.34
CA ARG A 94 15.93 -0.85 -8.27
C ARG A 94 17.40 -0.93 -7.80
N LEU A 95 18.21 0.09 -8.04
CA LEU A 95 19.64 0.10 -7.67
C LEU A 95 19.86 0.03 -6.15
N THR A 96 18.91 0.53 -5.37
CA THR A 96 18.93 0.56 -3.91
C THR A 96 17.74 -0.19 -3.30
N HIS A 97 17.30 -1.28 -3.92
CA HIS A 97 16.11 -2.03 -3.49
C HIS A 97 16.43 -3.11 -2.45
N THR A 98 17.38 -2.85 -1.57
CA THR A 98 17.75 -3.71 -0.45
C THR A 98 17.44 -3.03 0.88
N GLY A 99 17.14 -3.83 1.91
CA GLY A 99 16.83 -3.37 3.24
C GLY A 99 15.33 -3.36 3.53
N LYS A 100 14.97 -2.68 4.60
CA LYS A 100 13.63 -2.68 5.14
C LYS A 100 12.71 -1.70 4.41
N PHE A 101 11.57 -2.20 3.97
CA PHE A 101 10.44 -1.43 3.44
C PHE A 101 9.31 -1.48 4.46
N ASP A 102 8.93 -0.34 5.00
CA ASP A 102 7.83 -0.24 5.96
C ASP A 102 6.52 0.11 5.25
N MET A 103 5.44 -0.52 5.70
CA MET A 103 4.06 -0.25 5.27
C MET A 103 3.29 0.31 6.47
N PRO A 104 3.31 1.63 6.68
CA PRO A 104 2.76 2.24 7.89
C PRO A 104 1.28 1.97 8.16
N LEU A 105 0.52 1.63 7.10
CA LEU A 105 -0.90 1.27 7.17
C LEU A 105 -1.13 -0.24 7.24
N SER A 106 -0.08 -1.04 7.42
CA SER A 106 -0.12 -2.51 7.46
C SER A 106 -0.64 -3.15 6.17
N HIS A 107 -0.71 -2.41 5.09
CA HIS A 107 -1.03 -2.92 3.76
C HIS A 107 -0.45 -2.04 2.65
N TYR A 108 -0.20 -2.66 1.49
CA TYR A 108 0.18 -2.00 0.26
C TYR A 108 -0.36 -2.81 -0.92
N HIS A 109 -1.22 -2.19 -1.73
CA HIS A 109 -1.73 -2.76 -2.96
C HIS A 109 -1.32 -1.89 -4.14
N GLY A 110 -0.73 -2.49 -5.15
CA GLY A 110 -0.25 -1.72 -6.29
C GLY A 110 0.07 -2.59 -7.50
N ILE A 111 0.44 -1.91 -8.58
CA ILE A 111 0.94 -2.54 -9.81
C ILE A 111 2.36 -2.02 -10.04
N THR A 112 3.27 -2.94 -10.37
CA THR A 112 4.59 -2.62 -10.90
C THR A 112 4.67 -3.05 -12.36
N VAL A 113 5.09 -2.16 -13.24
CA VAL A 113 5.59 -2.50 -14.57
C VAL A 113 7.11 -2.52 -14.50
N ALA A 114 7.70 -3.70 -14.61
CA ALA A 114 9.16 -3.88 -14.60
C ALA A 114 9.66 -4.13 -16.02
N VAL A 115 10.62 -3.34 -16.45
CA VAL A 115 11.19 -3.37 -17.80
C VAL A 115 12.68 -3.70 -17.69
N ASP A 116 13.09 -4.86 -18.20
CA ASP A 116 14.51 -5.16 -18.47
C ASP A 116 14.92 -4.43 -19.75
N MET A 117 15.68 -3.37 -19.59
CA MET A 117 16.03 -2.46 -20.68
C MET A 117 16.75 -3.16 -21.82
N LYS A 118 17.60 -4.15 -21.51
CA LYS A 118 18.39 -4.87 -22.51
C LYS A 118 17.54 -5.74 -23.44
N ILE A 119 16.44 -6.30 -22.89
CA ILE A 119 15.54 -7.22 -23.63
C ILE A 119 14.38 -6.45 -24.25
N ALA A 120 13.75 -5.56 -23.47
CA ALA A 120 12.51 -4.90 -23.84
C ALA A 120 12.65 -3.93 -25.03
N GLU A 121 13.79 -3.23 -25.12
CA GLU A 121 14.04 -2.34 -26.26
C GLU A 121 13.88 -3.04 -27.60
N HIS A 122 14.45 -4.22 -27.71
CA HIS A 122 14.38 -4.99 -28.96
C HIS A 122 12.99 -5.61 -29.16
N SER A 123 12.43 -6.25 -28.12
CA SER A 123 11.20 -6.99 -28.20
C SER A 123 9.97 -6.15 -28.55
N ILE A 124 9.89 -4.91 -28.05
CA ILE A 124 8.76 -4.01 -28.34
C ILE A 124 8.82 -3.53 -29.79
N HIS A 125 9.98 -3.16 -30.29
CA HIS A 125 10.15 -2.71 -31.67
C HIS A 125 9.90 -3.83 -32.69
N GLU A 126 10.26 -5.07 -32.37
CA GLU A 126 9.93 -6.23 -33.21
C GLU A 126 8.42 -6.50 -33.28
N GLN A 127 7.70 -6.31 -32.20
CA GLN A 127 6.26 -6.61 -32.13
C GLN A 127 5.40 -5.46 -32.66
N ILE A 128 5.87 -4.22 -32.57
CA ILE A 128 5.13 -3.03 -33.02
C ILE A 128 6.06 -2.16 -33.84
N LYS A 129 5.93 -2.31 -35.14
CA LYS A 129 6.65 -1.48 -36.09
C LYS A 129 6.28 0.00 -35.91
N ASP A 130 7.26 0.85 -35.97
CA ASP A 130 7.11 2.31 -35.88
C ASP A 130 6.54 2.80 -34.52
N PHE A 131 6.71 2.02 -33.41
CA PHE A 131 6.35 2.49 -32.07
C PHE A 131 7.25 3.68 -31.69
N PRO A 132 6.68 4.86 -31.39
CA PRO A 132 7.45 6.13 -31.34
C PRO A 132 8.23 6.30 -30.04
N VAL A 133 8.11 5.37 -29.05
CA VAL A 133 8.68 5.54 -27.73
C VAL A 133 10.01 4.83 -27.61
N ASP A 134 11.05 5.61 -27.34
CA ASP A 134 12.36 5.11 -26.91
C ASP A 134 12.36 4.87 -25.40
N LEU A 135 12.49 3.61 -24.99
CA LEU A 135 12.48 3.21 -23.58
C LEU A 135 13.68 3.78 -22.80
N ARG A 136 14.84 3.96 -23.47
CA ARG A 136 16.02 4.59 -22.84
C ARG A 136 15.77 6.06 -22.52
N GLU A 137 15.12 6.75 -23.43
CA GLU A 137 14.75 8.15 -23.19
C GLU A 137 13.68 8.26 -22.09
N LEU A 138 12.73 7.30 -22.00
CA LEU A 138 11.81 7.24 -20.87
C LEU A 138 12.54 7.01 -19.54
N GLN A 139 13.43 6.01 -19.48
CA GLN A 139 14.22 5.76 -18.29
C GLN A 139 15.01 6.99 -17.84
N LYS A 140 15.72 7.66 -18.77
CA LYS A 140 16.46 8.90 -18.49
C LYS A 140 15.55 10.03 -18.02
N LYS A 141 14.37 10.16 -18.63
CA LYS A 141 13.39 11.20 -18.30
C LYS A 141 12.91 11.10 -16.85
N PHE A 142 12.62 9.88 -16.38
CA PHE A 142 12.04 9.64 -15.07
C PHE A 142 13.05 9.21 -14.00
N CYS A 143 14.17 8.60 -14.37
CA CYS A 143 15.22 8.12 -13.46
C CYS A 143 16.53 8.88 -13.67
N LYS A 144 16.55 10.15 -13.29
CA LYS A 144 17.70 11.05 -13.50
C LYS A 144 18.91 10.70 -12.63
N ASP A 145 18.68 10.11 -11.46
CA ASP A 145 19.71 9.69 -10.52
C ASP A 145 19.40 8.30 -9.94
N ALA A 146 20.18 7.87 -8.96
CA ALA A 146 20.00 6.56 -8.33
C ALA A 146 18.80 6.49 -7.37
N HIS A 147 18.17 7.62 -7.05
CA HIS A 147 17.04 7.68 -6.14
C HIS A 147 15.72 7.57 -6.91
N PRO A 148 14.69 6.98 -6.29
CA PRO A 148 13.35 6.95 -6.85
C PRO A 148 12.80 8.36 -7.11
N ALA A 149 12.14 8.55 -8.26
CA ALA A 149 11.33 9.72 -8.53
C ALA A 149 9.85 9.39 -8.31
N VAL A 150 9.07 10.34 -7.80
CA VAL A 150 7.64 10.14 -7.56
C VAL A 150 6.84 11.26 -8.20
N ILE A 151 5.82 10.89 -8.95
CA ILE A 151 4.76 11.79 -9.40
C ILE A 151 3.56 11.56 -8.51
N HIS A 152 3.21 12.59 -7.74
CA HIS A 152 2.06 12.54 -6.84
C HIS A 152 0.77 12.82 -7.60
N ASN A 153 -0.26 11.99 -7.28
CA ASN A 153 -1.59 12.13 -7.87
C ASN A 153 -1.56 12.17 -9.41
N ALA A 154 -1.04 11.10 -10.02
CA ALA A 154 -0.89 10.96 -11.46
C ALA A 154 -2.24 10.74 -12.19
N GLY A 155 -3.24 11.61 -11.91
CA GLY A 155 -4.61 11.48 -12.37
C GLY A 155 -4.80 11.28 -13.88
N SER A 156 -3.87 11.82 -14.71
CA SER A 156 -3.88 11.59 -16.16
C SER A 156 -3.64 10.13 -16.57
N MET A 157 -3.03 9.32 -15.71
CA MET A 157 -2.71 7.90 -15.95
C MET A 157 -3.54 6.94 -15.07
N GLU A 158 -4.37 7.47 -14.15
CA GLU A 158 -5.17 6.68 -13.22
C GLU A 158 -6.12 5.71 -13.93
N HIS A 159 -6.70 6.12 -15.07
CA HIS A 159 -7.57 5.26 -15.87
C HIS A 159 -6.86 4.02 -16.38
N ILE A 160 -5.57 4.10 -16.76
CA ILE A 160 -4.78 2.97 -17.25
C ILE A 160 -4.65 1.91 -16.15
N PHE A 161 -4.24 2.34 -14.95
CA PHE A 161 -4.09 1.43 -13.82
C PHE A 161 -5.42 0.93 -13.29
N GLY A 162 -6.46 1.77 -13.24
CA GLY A 162 -7.81 1.39 -12.83
C GLY A 162 -8.37 0.23 -13.66
N GLU A 163 -8.19 0.29 -14.98
CA GLU A 163 -8.64 -0.76 -15.89
C GLU A 163 -7.82 -2.06 -15.74
N LEU A 164 -6.54 -1.98 -15.41
CA LEU A 164 -5.70 -3.17 -15.21
C LEU A 164 -6.19 -4.05 -14.05
N TYR A 165 -6.86 -3.49 -13.04
CA TYR A 165 -7.40 -4.27 -11.91
C TYR A 165 -8.68 -5.07 -12.23
N ALA A 166 -9.38 -4.77 -13.32
CA ALA A 166 -10.70 -5.33 -13.64
C ALA A 166 -10.70 -6.16 -14.95
N VAL A 167 -9.57 -6.73 -15.34
CA VAL A 167 -9.43 -7.43 -16.63
C VAL A 167 -9.99 -8.84 -16.56
N PRO A 168 -10.93 -9.23 -17.46
CA PRO A 168 -11.40 -10.60 -17.59
C PRO A 168 -10.26 -11.58 -17.90
N GLN A 169 -10.33 -12.78 -17.30
CA GLN A 169 -9.24 -13.76 -17.35
C GLN A 169 -8.83 -14.17 -18.77
N ASN A 170 -9.80 -14.30 -19.66
CA ASN A 170 -9.61 -14.79 -21.05
C ASN A 170 -8.90 -13.79 -21.98
N ILE A 171 -8.80 -12.51 -21.60
CA ILE A 171 -8.16 -11.46 -22.40
C ILE A 171 -6.96 -10.81 -21.70
N LYS A 172 -6.55 -11.31 -20.53
CA LYS A 172 -5.56 -10.63 -19.67
C LYS A 172 -4.29 -10.25 -20.42
N ILE A 173 -3.58 -11.20 -21.02
CA ILE A 173 -2.28 -10.90 -21.64
C ILE A 173 -2.41 -9.92 -22.83
N PRO A 174 -3.31 -10.14 -23.82
CA PRO A 174 -3.51 -9.16 -24.88
C PRO A 174 -3.89 -7.77 -24.37
N TYR A 175 -4.73 -7.71 -23.34
CA TYR A 175 -5.16 -6.43 -22.75
C TYR A 175 -4.01 -5.74 -22.05
N PHE A 176 -3.21 -6.46 -21.27
CA PHE A 176 -2.03 -5.91 -20.60
C PHE A 176 -1.01 -5.34 -21.62
N ARG A 177 -0.82 -5.99 -22.75
CA ARG A 177 0.03 -5.47 -23.83
C ARG A 177 -0.43 -4.09 -24.32
N ILE A 178 -1.73 -3.93 -24.59
CA ILE A 178 -2.31 -2.66 -25.02
C ILE A 178 -2.12 -1.59 -23.94
N LYS A 179 -2.41 -1.91 -22.69
CA LYS A 179 -2.33 -0.93 -21.57
C LYS A 179 -0.90 -0.54 -21.25
N ILE A 180 0.07 -1.42 -21.38
CA ILE A 180 1.49 -1.07 -21.19
C ILE A 180 1.98 -0.15 -22.31
N LEU A 181 1.58 -0.39 -23.55
CA LEU A 181 1.94 0.50 -24.66
C LEU A 181 1.27 1.87 -24.51
N GLU A 182 0.01 1.90 -24.10
CA GLU A 182 -0.70 3.14 -23.74
C GLU A 182 0.03 3.90 -22.64
N LEU A 183 0.44 3.21 -21.56
CA LEU A 183 1.22 3.80 -20.48
C LEU A 183 2.51 4.45 -21.00
N PHE A 184 3.27 3.75 -21.83
CA PHE A 184 4.50 4.29 -22.39
C PHE A 184 4.26 5.51 -23.30
N LEU A 185 3.17 5.53 -24.08
CA LEU A 185 2.78 6.70 -24.89
C LEU A 185 2.42 7.91 -24.01
N TYR A 186 1.61 7.68 -22.95
CA TYR A 186 1.27 8.74 -22.01
C TYR A 186 2.51 9.29 -21.29
N MET A 187 3.40 8.40 -20.85
CA MET A 187 4.67 8.81 -20.24
C MET A 187 5.58 9.57 -21.20
N TYR A 188 5.62 9.15 -22.47
CA TYR A 188 6.38 9.86 -23.50
C TYR A 188 5.86 11.29 -23.70
N ALA A 189 4.55 11.46 -23.79
CA ALA A 189 3.89 12.75 -23.98
C ALA A 189 3.89 13.63 -22.72
N LEU A 190 4.06 13.05 -21.52
CA LEU A 190 3.98 13.77 -20.26
C LEU A 190 5.11 14.82 -20.14
N GLU A 191 4.74 16.08 -19.96
CA GLU A 191 5.70 17.13 -19.60
C GLU A 191 5.94 17.12 -18.08
N LEU A 192 7.16 16.84 -17.66
CA LEU A 192 7.53 16.92 -16.25
C LEU A 192 7.62 18.38 -15.81
N PRO A 193 7.12 18.73 -14.61
CA PRO A 193 7.26 20.08 -14.10
C PRO A 193 8.75 20.46 -13.99
N LYS A 194 9.08 21.69 -14.38
CA LYS A 194 10.46 22.20 -14.35
C LYS A 194 11.05 22.25 -12.94
N VAL A 195 10.19 22.35 -11.93
CA VAL A 195 10.56 22.29 -10.52
C VAL A 195 9.90 21.05 -9.94
N PRO A 196 10.65 20.09 -9.39
CA PRO A 196 10.06 18.94 -8.72
C PRO A 196 9.16 19.40 -7.59
N THR A 197 7.91 18.96 -7.57
CA THR A 197 7.03 19.09 -6.40
C THR A 197 7.45 18.02 -5.41
N GLU A 198 8.61 18.21 -4.77
CA GLU A 198 9.04 17.28 -3.72
C GLU A 198 8.07 17.42 -2.55
N LYS A 199 7.38 16.33 -2.20
CA LYS A 199 6.77 16.24 -0.88
C LYS A 199 7.87 16.37 0.17
N PRO A 200 7.59 17.01 1.33
CA PRO A 200 8.59 17.11 2.37
C PRO A 200 9.05 15.71 2.76
N TYR A 201 10.35 15.47 2.66
CA TYR A 201 10.98 14.32 3.29
C TYR A 201 11.13 14.61 4.79
N PHE A 202 11.08 13.55 5.59
CA PHE A 202 11.22 13.67 7.03
C PHE A 202 12.49 12.96 7.47
N TYR A 203 13.25 13.62 8.34
CA TYR A 203 14.44 13.02 8.93
C TYR A 203 14.05 11.75 9.69
N ARG A 204 14.90 10.76 9.62
CA ARG A 204 14.73 9.45 10.27
C ARG A 204 14.29 9.58 11.72
N THR A 205 14.94 10.47 12.49
CA THR A 205 14.60 10.72 13.88
C THR A 205 13.17 11.21 14.09
N GLN A 206 12.63 12.04 13.18
CA GLN A 206 11.24 12.50 13.24
C GLN A 206 10.26 11.38 12.95
N VAL A 207 10.58 10.53 11.97
CA VAL A 207 9.78 9.37 11.61
C VAL A 207 9.76 8.35 12.76
N GLU A 208 10.90 8.05 13.37
CA GLU A 208 11.01 7.13 14.51
C GLU A 208 10.21 7.65 15.72
N LYS A 209 10.32 8.94 16.08
CA LYS A 209 9.49 9.57 17.11
C LYS A 209 7.99 9.49 16.77
N THR A 210 7.63 9.68 15.49
CA THR A 210 6.24 9.58 15.03
C THR A 210 5.69 8.15 15.11
N LYS A 211 6.50 7.15 14.79
CA LYS A 211 6.15 5.73 14.97
C LYS A 211 5.97 5.38 16.44
N ALA A 212 6.86 5.87 17.31
CA ALA A 212 6.74 5.70 18.76
C ALA A 212 5.47 6.36 19.34
N ILE A 213 5.07 7.53 18.84
CA ILE A 213 3.80 8.18 19.22
C ILE A 213 2.60 7.30 18.86
N LYS A 214 2.59 6.71 17.68
CA LYS A 214 1.51 5.80 17.23
C LYS A 214 1.40 4.56 18.12
N GLU A 215 2.53 3.93 18.45
CA GLU A 215 2.59 2.77 19.35
C GLU A 215 2.09 3.13 20.75
N PHE A 216 2.60 4.23 21.31
CA PHE A 216 2.16 4.74 22.60
C PHE A 216 0.64 4.99 22.64
N LEU A 217 0.07 5.63 21.62
CA LEU A 217 -1.37 5.89 21.56
C LEU A 217 -2.19 4.61 21.40
N ALA A 218 -1.66 3.58 20.72
CA ALA A 218 -2.32 2.28 20.59
C ALA A 218 -2.37 1.54 21.95
N GLU A 219 -1.28 1.57 22.71
CA GLU A 219 -1.19 0.99 24.06
C GLU A 219 -2.08 1.73 25.06
N HIS A 220 -2.13 3.07 24.97
CA HIS A 220 -2.89 3.95 25.87
C HIS A 220 -4.19 4.45 25.23
N LYS A 221 -4.85 3.61 24.44
CA LYS A 221 -6.04 3.98 23.68
C LYS A 221 -7.22 4.50 24.50
N GLN A 222 -7.27 4.21 25.79
CA GLN A 222 -8.30 4.70 26.71
C GLN A 222 -8.08 6.14 27.13
N GLU A 223 -6.83 6.62 27.05
CA GLU A 223 -6.42 7.94 27.54
C GLU A 223 -6.50 9.00 26.45
N ASN A 224 -6.76 10.24 26.87
CA ASN A 224 -6.83 11.37 25.96
C ASN A 224 -5.61 12.27 26.20
N TYR A 225 -4.71 12.30 25.21
CA TYR A 225 -3.54 13.16 25.22
C TYR A 225 -3.75 14.37 24.30
N THR A 226 -3.35 15.54 24.77
CA THR A 226 -3.29 16.73 23.92
C THR A 226 -2.07 16.65 22.99
N GLN A 227 -2.06 17.45 21.94
CA GLN A 227 -0.91 17.51 21.02
C GLN A 227 0.33 18.07 21.70
N GLU A 228 0.14 18.98 22.63
CA GLU A 228 1.19 19.57 23.47
C GLU A 228 1.84 18.51 24.36
N GLN A 229 1.04 17.70 25.05
CA GLN A 229 1.53 16.59 25.88
C GLN A 229 2.31 15.55 25.06
N LEU A 230 1.83 15.20 23.87
CA LEU A 230 2.56 14.28 22.99
C LEU A 230 3.87 14.89 22.49
N ALA A 231 3.85 16.15 22.08
CA ALA A 231 5.02 16.87 21.59
C ALA A 231 6.11 16.98 22.67
N GLU A 232 5.73 17.30 23.91
CA GLU A 232 6.62 17.34 25.06
C GLU A 232 7.17 15.96 25.40
N LYS A 233 6.29 14.94 25.52
CA LYS A 233 6.68 13.57 25.88
C LYS A 233 7.69 12.96 24.91
N PHE A 234 7.55 13.21 23.60
CA PHE A 234 8.42 12.66 22.57
C PHE A 234 9.48 13.63 22.07
N ASP A 235 9.62 14.79 22.71
CA ASP A 235 10.61 15.80 22.35
C ASP A 235 10.60 16.08 20.83
N ILE A 236 9.43 16.46 20.30
CA ILE A 236 9.24 16.80 18.89
C ILE A 236 8.38 18.07 18.77
N PRO A 237 8.79 19.06 17.96
CA PRO A 237 7.95 20.24 17.75
C PRO A 237 6.55 19.88 17.21
N ILE A 238 5.50 20.48 17.75
CA ILE A 238 4.09 20.17 17.42
C ILE A 238 3.85 20.18 15.92
N THR A 239 4.35 21.18 15.20
CA THR A 239 4.18 21.29 13.74
C THR A 239 4.88 20.15 12.99
N ALA A 240 6.10 19.81 13.41
CA ALA A 240 6.85 18.70 12.83
C ALA A 240 6.12 17.35 13.08
N MET A 241 5.66 17.13 14.33
CA MET A 241 4.87 15.96 14.71
C MET A 241 3.61 15.80 13.84
N LYS A 242 2.81 16.86 13.70
CA LYS A 242 1.57 16.84 12.91
C LYS A 242 1.83 16.53 11.42
N ASN A 243 2.81 17.20 10.86
CA ASN A 243 3.14 17.03 9.43
C ASN A 243 3.74 15.66 9.18
N CYS A 244 4.68 15.21 10.01
CA CYS A 244 5.29 13.90 9.91
C CYS A 244 4.25 12.80 10.10
N PHE A 245 3.40 12.87 11.14
CA PHE A 245 2.36 11.86 11.38
C PHE A 245 1.38 11.76 10.21
N LYS A 246 0.93 12.91 9.67
CA LYS A 246 0.07 12.92 8.49
C LYS A 246 0.77 12.33 7.26
N SER A 247 2.06 12.59 7.09
CA SER A 247 2.83 12.03 5.98
C SER A 247 3.06 10.53 6.13
N VAL A 248 3.34 10.05 7.36
CA VAL A 248 3.56 8.62 7.63
C VAL A 248 2.26 7.83 7.52
N TYR A 249 1.17 8.31 8.14
CA TYR A 249 -0.09 7.53 8.28
C TYR A 249 -1.24 8.04 7.39
N GLY A 250 -1.02 9.05 6.55
CA GLY A 250 -2.03 9.55 5.61
C GLY A 250 -3.11 10.43 6.26
N MET A 251 -3.15 10.55 7.58
CA MET A 251 -4.19 11.27 8.31
C MET A 251 -3.67 11.91 9.59
N PRO A 252 -4.36 12.94 10.13
CA PRO A 252 -4.01 13.55 11.41
C PRO A 252 -4.09 12.56 12.58
N ILE A 253 -3.26 12.79 13.64
CA ILE A 253 -3.18 11.94 14.84
C ILE A 253 -4.57 11.63 15.44
N GLY A 254 -5.41 12.65 15.62
CA GLY A 254 -6.75 12.46 16.22
C GLY A 254 -7.68 11.61 15.35
N SER A 255 -7.60 11.73 14.03
CA SER A 255 -8.37 10.91 13.09
C SER A 255 -7.90 9.46 13.13
N TRP A 256 -6.59 9.25 13.16
CA TRP A 256 -6.00 7.93 13.29
C TRP A 256 -6.41 7.25 14.60
N LEU A 257 -6.30 7.95 15.75
CA LEU A 257 -6.67 7.39 17.03
C LEU A 257 -8.17 7.06 17.11
N MET A 258 -9.02 7.92 16.56
CA MET A 258 -10.46 7.64 16.48
C MET A 258 -10.73 6.38 15.65
N GLN A 259 -10.11 6.24 14.49
CA GLN A 259 -10.27 5.04 13.63
C GLN A 259 -9.74 3.78 14.33
N TYR A 260 -8.58 3.86 14.96
CA TYR A 260 -7.99 2.76 15.71
C TYR A 260 -8.92 2.28 16.84
N ARG A 261 -9.46 3.22 17.66
CA ARG A 261 -10.42 2.93 18.72
C ARG A 261 -11.69 2.25 18.20
N MET A 262 -12.22 2.70 17.06
CA MET A 262 -13.45 2.11 16.49
C MET A 262 -13.19 0.72 15.90
N ASN A 263 -12.05 0.49 15.27
CA ASN A 263 -11.66 -0.84 14.79
C ASN A 263 -11.50 -1.81 15.96
N TYR A 264 -10.80 -1.41 17.02
CA TYR A 264 -10.65 -2.21 18.22
C TYR A 264 -12.02 -2.51 18.88
N ALA A 265 -12.90 -1.52 18.98
CA ALA A 265 -14.25 -1.73 19.49
C ALA A 265 -15.06 -2.74 18.63
N ALA A 266 -14.90 -2.69 17.31
CA ALA A 266 -15.56 -3.62 16.40
C ALA A 266 -15.09 -5.07 16.61
N GLU A 267 -13.80 -5.28 16.86
CA GLU A 267 -13.22 -6.58 17.19
C GLU A 267 -13.78 -7.12 18.51
N ILE A 268 -13.81 -6.28 19.55
CA ILE A 268 -14.40 -6.65 20.86
C ILE A 268 -15.88 -7.01 20.74
N LEU A 269 -16.67 -6.25 19.96
CA LEU A 269 -18.09 -6.55 19.75
C LEU A 269 -18.34 -7.91 19.09
N ILE A 270 -17.38 -8.41 18.32
CA ILE A 270 -17.44 -9.75 17.70
C ILE A 270 -16.98 -10.82 18.68
N ALA A 271 -15.89 -10.57 19.41
CA ALA A 271 -15.25 -11.52 20.31
C ALA A 271 -16.04 -11.69 21.63
N ASN A 272 -16.54 -10.60 22.22
CA ASN A 272 -17.30 -10.58 23.46
C ASN A 272 -18.71 -10.03 23.21
N ARG A 273 -19.68 -10.93 23.12
CA ARG A 273 -21.08 -10.59 22.80
C ARG A 273 -21.84 -9.94 23.95
N ASP A 274 -21.39 -10.17 25.18
CA ASP A 274 -22.08 -9.78 26.40
C ASP A 274 -21.61 -8.42 26.93
N ILE A 275 -20.51 -7.86 26.36
CA ILE A 275 -20.01 -6.55 26.77
C ILE A 275 -21.07 -5.46 26.55
N SER A 276 -21.32 -4.67 27.57
CA SER A 276 -22.24 -3.54 27.44
C SER A 276 -21.64 -2.43 26.56
N ILE A 277 -22.50 -1.65 25.88
CA ILE A 277 -22.03 -0.51 25.06
C ILE A 277 -21.37 0.56 25.93
N THR A 278 -21.82 0.69 27.19
CA THR A 278 -21.23 1.63 28.14
C THR A 278 -19.81 1.22 28.55
N GLU A 279 -19.61 -0.05 28.88
CA GLU A 279 -18.30 -0.61 29.21
C GLU A 279 -17.33 -0.49 28.04
N LEU A 280 -17.76 -0.91 26.84
CA LEU A 280 -16.95 -0.79 25.63
C LEU A 280 -16.57 0.66 25.29
N ALA A 281 -17.50 1.62 25.49
CA ALA A 281 -17.20 3.04 25.33
C ALA A 281 -16.06 3.49 26.26
N GLY A 282 -16.08 3.06 27.54
CA GLY A 282 -15.00 3.31 28.50
C GLY A 282 -13.68 2.70 28.10
N GLU A 283 -13.68 1.43 27.61
CA GLU A 283 -12.48 0.73 27.15
C GLU A 283 -11.76 1.43 25.98
N VAL A 284 -12.50 2.20 25.18
CA VAL A 284 -11.94 2.95 24.05
C VAL A 284 -11.86 4.45 24.29
N GLY A 285 -11.91 4.89 25.58
CA GLY A 285 -11.65 6.27 25.99
C GLY A 285 -12.77 7.27 25.70
N TYR A 286 -14.03 6.80 25.72
CA TYR A 286 -15.22 7.66 25.62
C TYR A 286 -15.97 7.71 26.94
N ASP A 287 -16.14 8.91 27.49
CA ASP A 287 -16.92 9.14 28.72
C ASP A 287 -18.44 8.98 28.53
N SER A 288 -18.92 8.92 27.27
CA SER A 288 -20.32 8.84 26.93
C SER A 288 -20.60 7.79 25.87
N PRO A 289 -21.47 6.80 26.17
CA PRO A 289 -21.90 5.79 25.19
C PRO A 289 -22.54 6.43 23.95
N SER A 290 -23.21 7.59 24.08
CA SER A 290 -23.80 8.29 22.93
C SER A 290 -22.74 8.88 22.02
N LYS A 291 -21.69 9.50 22.56
CA LYS A 291 -20.57 10.02 21.76
C LYS A 291 -19.81 8.87 21.07
N PHE A 292 -19.61 7.77 21.76
CA PHE A 292 -19.03 6.55 21.21
C PHE A 292 -19.88 6.03 20.03
N ALA A 293 -21.20 5.87 20.21
CA ALA A 293 -22.08 5.35 19.17
C ALA A 293 -22.06 6.23 17.89
N ILE A 294 -22.01 7.56 18.06
CA ILE A 294 -21.86 8.50 16.92
C ILE A 294 -20.54 8.31 16.21
N ALA A 295 -19.42 8.22 16.94
CA ALA A 295 -18.09 8.01 16.37
C ALA A 295 -18.01 6.65 15.67
N PHE A 296 -18.53 5.59 16.28
CA PHE A 296 -18.58 4.25 15.73
C PHE A 296 -19.39 4.21 14.42
N ARG A 297 -20.58 4.81 14.40
CA ARG A 297 -21.39 4.89 13.18
C ARG A 297 -20.69 5.66 12.07
N LYS A 298 -19.96 6.73 12.42
CA LYS A 298 -19.20 7.53 11.43
C LYS A 298 -18.12 6.69 10.74
N ILE A 299 -17.45 5.79 11.46
CA ILE A 299 -16.34 4.97 10.93
C ILE A 299 -16.84 3.65 10.36
N MET A 300 -17.76 2.95 11.07
CA MET A 300 -18.22 1.61 10.68
C MET A 300 -19.50 1.62 9.83
N GLY A 301 -20.10 2.80 9.58
CA GLY A 301 -21.32 2.94 8.77
C GLY A 301 -22.61 2.52 9.47
N MET A 302 -22.56 1.98 10.69
CA MET A 302 -23.72 1.51 11.45
C MET A 302 -23.51 1.62 12.98
N LEU A 303 -24.58 1.53 13.74
CA LEU A 303 -24.51 1.56 15.21
C LEU A 303 -23.78 0.31 15.77
N PRO A 304 -23.13 0.39 16.96
CA PRO A 304 -22.48 -0.75 17.61
C PRO A 304 -23.40 -1.96 17.82
N THR A 305 -24.65 -1.71 18.18
CA THR A 305 -25.68 -2.75 18.38
C THR A 305 -26.04 -3.47 17.06
N GLU A 306 -26.16 -2.72 15.99
CA GLU A 306 -26.42 -3.25 14.65
C GLU A 306 -25.22 -4.06 14.14
N TYR A 307 -23.99 -3.58 14.37
CA TYR A 307 -22.75 -4.25 14.00
C TYR A 307 -22.63 -5.62 14.67
N ARG A 308 -22.91 -5.69 15.97
CA ARG A 308 -22.99 -6.93 16.77
C ARG A 308 -23.98 -7.93 16.17
N SER A 309 -25.18 -7.47 15.82
CA SER A 309 -26.27 -8.32 15.32
C SER A 309 -25.99 -8.88 13.92
N ARG A 310 -25.47 -8.07 12.99
CA ARG A 310 -25.18 -8.49 11.60
C ARG A 310 -24.11 -9.56 11.50
N LYS A 311 -23.03 -9.44 12.25
CA LYS A 311 -21.98 -10.46 12.26
C LYS A 311 -22.45 -11.77 12.90
N THR A 312 -23.45 -11.71 13.81
CA THR A 312 -24.09 -12.91 14.37
C THR A 312 -24.89 -13.69 13.32
N SER A 313 -25.62 -13.01 12.46
CA SER A 313 -26.39 -13.65 11.38
C SER A 313 -25.51 -14.32 10.33
N CYS A 314 -24.35 -13.75 10.01
CA CYS A 314 -23.40 -14.31 9.05
C CYS A 314 -22.74 -15.61 9.56
N LEU A 315 -22.42 -15.68 10.86
CA LEU A 315 -21.83 -16.88 11.50
C LEU A 315 -22.83 -18.02 11.72
N ILE A 316 -24.12 -17.71 11.88
CA ILE A 316 -25.19 -18.72 12.04
C ILE A 316 -25.58 -19.30 10.66
N GLY A 317 -25.54 -18.46 9.59
CA GLY A 317 -25.81 -18.91 8.21
C GLY A 317 -24.80 -19.97 7.73
N THR A 318 -23.53 -19.80 8.03
CA THR A 318 -22.47 -20.76 7.66
C THR A 318 -22.54 -22.08 8.45
N LYS A 319 -23.09 -22.08 9.67
CA LYS A 319 -23.29 -23.35 10.44
C LYS A 319 -24.51 -24.14 10.00
N ARG A 320 -25.52 -23.54 9.38
CA ARG A 320 -26.70 -24.24 8.87
C ARG A 320 -26.47 -24.97 7.55
N THR A 321 -25.61 -24.45 6.69
CA THR A 321 -25.27 -25.10 5.42
C THR A 321 -24.34 -26.32 5.58
N ALA A 322 -23.60 -26.42 6.69
CA ALA A 322 -22.73 -27.57 6.98
C ALA A 322 -23.47 -28.79 7.60
N ARG A 323 -24.74 -28.66 8.03
CA ARG A 323 -25.51 -29.74 8.65
C ARG A 323 -26.55 -30.43 7.74
N SER A 324 -26.79 -29.94 6.53
CA SER A 324 -27.77 -30.54 5.61
C SER A 324 -27.18 -31.51 4.57
N GLY A 325 -25.91 -31.90 4.68
CA GLY A 325 -25.20 -32.76 3.75
C GLY A 325 -24.94 -34.20 4.23
N LYS A 326 -25.67 -34.71 5.22
CA LYS A 326 -25.60 -36.14 5.60
C LYS A 326 -27.01 -36.68 5.84
N THR A 327 -27.66 -37.13 4.79
CA THR A 327 -28.61 -38.25 4.76
C THR A 327 -29.10 -38.45 3.31
N LYS A 328 -28.56 -39.39 2.63
CA LYS A 328 -29.07 -40.55 1.88
C LYS A 328 -28.04 -41.05 0.89
#